data_c878ca260324a56bdd99f9f7f2d290d0
#
_entry.id   c878ca260324a56bdd99f9f7f2d290d0
#
_cell.length_a   1.000
_cell.length_b   1.000
_cell.length_c   1.000
_cell.angle_alpha   90.00
_cell.angle_beta   90.00
_cell.angle_gamma   90.00
#
_symmetry.space_group_name_H-M   'P 1'
#
loop_
_entity.id
_entity.type
_entity.pdbx_description
1 polymer ?
#
loop_
_entity_poly.entity_id
_entity_poly.type
_entity_poly.pdbx_seq_one_letter_code
_entity_poly.pdbx_strand_id
1 'polypeptide(L)'
;MKDDAVYLRHILECIRRIEENTEGGYQSFKASHTHQDAVLRNLQTLAESTQRLAEEVKEKHPEVPWRNIASFRNILVHNYLGIDLDRIWRIVQDDVPQLKTAINAMLKEMADDH
;
A
#
# COMPACT_ATOMS: atom_id res chain seq x y z
N MET A 1 10.17 17.44 -2.19
CA MET A 1 9.02 18.30 -1.82
C MET A 1 8.45 17.86 -0.49
N LYS A 2 8.14 18.82 0.37
CA LYS A 2 7.61 18.52 1.71
C LYS A 2 6.36 17.65 1.68
N ASP A 3 5.46 17.94 0.73
CA ASP A 3 4.20 17.23 0.66
C ASP A 3 4.38 15.78 0.28
N ASP A 4 5.33 15.49 -0.58
CA ASP A 4 5.62 14.10 -0.97
C ASP A 4 6.11 13.28 0.22
N ALA A 5 6.96 13.87 1.06
CA ALA A 5 7.46 13.16 2.24
C ALA A 5 6.30 12.79 3.20
N VAL A 6 5.33 13.68 3.35
CA VAL A 6 4.15 13.41 4.19
C VAL A 6 3.39 12.18 3.66
N TYR A 7 3.15 12.16 2.34
CA TYR A 7 2.42 11.04 1.74
C TYR A 7 3.23 9.74 1.79
N LEU A 8 4.54 9.82 1.59
CA LEU A 8 5.40 8.63 1.68
C LEU A 8 5.36 8.03 3.10
N ARG A 9 5.45 8.87 4.13
CA ARG A 9 5.35 8.39 5.52
C ARG A 9 3.99 7.80 5.81
N HIS A 10 2.94 8.40 5.26
CA HIS A 10 1.59 7.87 5.44
C HIS A 10 1.44 6.50 4.78
N ILE A 11 2.02 6.31 3.62
CA ILE A 11 2.03 5.01 2.95
C ILE A 11 2.72 3.96 3.83
N LEU A 12 3.87 4.31 4.42
CA LEU A 12 4.57 3.38 5.33
C LEU A 12 3.71 3.03 6.54
N GLU A 13 2.97 4.00 7.09
CA GLU A 13 2.09 3.72 8.23
C GLU A 13 0.98 2.76 7.84
N CYS A 14 0.40 2.93 6.65
CA CYS A 14 -0.60 1.99 6.14
C CYS A 14 -0.01 0.59 5.98
N ILE A 15 1.21 0.50 5.46
CA ILE A 15 1.90 -0.78 5.29
C ILE A 15 2.13 -1.44 6.66
N ARG A 16 2.55 -0.66 7.65
CA ARG A 16 2.77 -1.18 9.00
C ARG A 16 1.49 -1.80 9.57
N ARG A 17 0.36 -1.13 9.37
CA ARG A 17 -0.94 -1.63 9.83
C ARG A 17 -1.37 -2.89 9.08
N ILE A 18 -1.06 -2.95 7.78
CA ILE A 18 -1.32 -4.16 7.00
C ILE A 18 -0.48 -5.31 7.54
N GLU A 19 0.79 -5.06 7.83
CA GLU A 19 1.69 -6.09 8.40
C GLU A 19 1.18 -6.60 9.74
N GLU A 20 0.73 -5.70 10.62
CA GLU A 20 0.18 -6.08 11.91
C GLU A 20 -1.04 -6.99 11.76
N ASN A 21 -1.88 -6.72 10.77
CA ASN A 21 -3.13 -7.45 10.58
C ASN A 21 -2.97 -8.71 9.73
N THR A 22 -1.78 -9.00 9.27
CA THR A 22 -1.47 -10.21 8.50
C THR A 22 -0.36 -11.06 9.13
N GLU A 23 0.19 -10.63 10.25
CA GLU A 23 1.30 -11.34 10.90
C GLU A 23 0.94 -12.74 11.38
N GLY A 24 -0.33 -12.99 11.65
CA GLY A 24 -0.81 -14.31 12.06
C GLY A 24 -0.92 -15.31 10.93
N GLY A 25 -0.65 -14.90 9.69
CA GLY A 25 -0.67 -15.76 8.52
C GLY A 25 -2.01 -15.82 7.81
N TYR A 26 -2.04 -16.58 6.72
CA TYR A 26 -3.18 -16.65 5.83
C TYR A 26 -4.47 -17.13 6.52
N GLN A 27 -4.38 -18.19 7.32
CA GLN A 27 -5.56 -18.73 7.99
C GLN A 27 -6.15 -17.75 8.99
N SER A 28 -5.29 -17.05 9.73
CA SER A 28 -5.73 -16.02 10.67
C SER A 28 -6.43 -14.88 9.95
N PHE A 29 -5.86 -14.45 8.82
CA PHE A 29 -6.45 -13.40 8.00
C PHE A 29 -7.83 -13.81 7.47
N LYS A 30 -7.94 -15.03 6.93
CA LYS A 30 -9.22 -15.52 6.38
C LYS A 30 -10.29 -15.71 7.43
N ALA A 31 -9.89 -15.95 8.68
CA ALA A 31 -10.83 -16.23 9.76
C ALA A 31 -11.32 -14.96 10.48
N SER A 32 -10.75 -13.79 10.19
CA SER A 32 -11.03 -12.57 10.94
C SER A 32 -11.52 -11.43 10.06
N HIS A 33 -12.78 -11.05 10.22
CA HIS A 33 -13.31 -9.86 9.56
C HIS A 33 -12.56 -8.61 9.97
N THR A 34 -12.12 -8.54 11.23
CA THR A 34 -11.37 -7.39 11.73
C THR A 34 -10.07 -7.22 10.96
N HIS A 35 -9.32 -8.31 10.76
CA HIS A 35 -8.08 -8.25 9.98
C HIS A 35 -8.35 -7.91 8.52
N GLN A 36 -9.38 -8.51 7.93
CA GLN A 36 -9.75 -8.25 6.55
C GLN A 36 -10.10 -6.77 6.33
N ASP A 37 -10.95 -6.23 7.20
CA ASP A 37 -11.38 -4.84 7.09
C ASP A 37 -10.22 -3.88 7.26
N ALA A 38 -9.32 -4.16 8.19
CA ALA A 38 -8.14 -3.33 8.42
C ALA A 38 -7.22 -3.33 7.19
N VAL A 39 -6.98 -4.50 6.60
CA VAL A 39 -6.13 -4.62 5.42
C VAL A 39 -6.74 -3.87 4.23
N LEU A 40 -8.03 -4.09 3.98
CA LEU A 40 -8.72 -3.45 2.86
C LEU A 40 -8.71 -1.92 3.00
N ARG A 41 -9.00 -1.43 4.20
CA ARG A 41 -8.98 0.00 4.47
C ARG A 41 -7.60 0.60 4.22
N ASN A 42 -6.57 -0.06 4.69
CA ASN A 42 -5.21 0.46 4.54
C ASN A 42 -4.70 0.36 3.10
N LEU A 43 -5.09 -0.68 2.36
CA LEU A 43 -4.78 -0.74 0.92
C LEU A 43 -5.43 0.41 0.17
N GLN A 44 -6.70 0.69 0.47
CA GLN A 44 -7.40 1.82 -0.15
C GLN A 44 -6.72 3.14 0.18
N THR A 45 -6.37 3.35 1.44
CA THR A 45 -5.78 4.60 1.90
C THR A 45 -4.39 4.82 1.33
N LEU A 46 -3.56 3.77 1.28
CA LEU A 46 -2.23 3.92 0.69
C LEU A 46 -2.32 4.20 -0.82
N ALA A 47 -3.30 3.61 -1.49
CA ALA A 47 -3.51 3.88 -2.91
C ALA A 47 -3.84 5.36 -3.14
N GLU A 48 -4.69 5.94 -2.31
CA GLU A 48 -5.01 7.37 -2.38
C GLU A 48 -3.76 8.22 -2.17
N SER A 49 -2.91 7.84 -1.21
CA SER A 49 -1.67 8.59 -0.96
C SER A 49 -0.70 8.49 -2.12
N THR A 50 -0.60 7.33 -2.79
CA THR A 50 0.27 7.21 -3.97
C THR A 50 -0.19 8.12 -5.10
N GLN A 51 -1.49 8.35 -5.22
CA GLN A 51 -2.03 9.24 -6.26
C GLN A 51 -1.68 10.71 -5.99
N ARG A 52 -1.38 11.05 -4.75
CA ARG A 52 -1.02 12.42 -4.38
C ARG A 52 0.47 12.71 -4.54
N LEU A 53 1.27 11.70 -4.81
CA LEU A 53 2.69 11.88 -5.09
C LEU A 53 2.86 12.57 -6.45
N ALA A 54 3.87 13.45 -6.54
CA ALA A 54 4.18 14.11 -7.79
C ALA A 54 4.58 13.07 -8.85
N GLU A 55 4.18 13.32 -10.10
CA GLU A 55 4.55 12.42 -11.20
C GLU A 55 6.05 12.27 -11.33
N GLU A 56 6.79 13.35 -11.10
CA GLU A 56 8.26 13.36 -11.16
C GLU A 56 8.87 12.34 -10.20
N VAL A 57 8.30 12.26 -8.99
CA VAL A 57 8.77 11.32 -7.96
C VAL A 57 8.51 9.88 -8.41
N LYS A 58 7.33 9.62 -8.97
CA LYS A 58 6.96 8.30 -9.44
C LYS A 58 7.78 7.88 -10.66
N GLU A 59 8.08 8.80 -11.56
CA GLU A 59 8.86 8.53 -12.77
C GLU A 59 10.29 8.07 -12.47
N LYS A 60 10.83 8.49 -11.32
CA LYS A 60 12.15 8.05 -10.87
C LYS A 60 12.18 6.60 -10.42
N HIS A 61 11.01 6.01 -10.19
CA HIS A 61 10.88 4.65 -9.69
C HIS A 61 9.91 3.84 -10.56
N PRO A 62 10.26 3.64 -11.85
CA PRO A 62 9.38 2.92 -12.77
C PRO A 62 9.23 1.43 -12.46
N GLU A 63 10.09 0.90 -11.59
CA GLU A 63 9.99 -0.49 -11.14
C GLU A 63 8.75 -0.72 -10.26
N VAL A 64 8.19 0.35 -9.68
CA VAL A 64 6.97 0.25 -8.88
C VAL A 64 5.76 0.27 -9.81
N PRO A 65 4.84 -0.70 -9.69
CA PRO A 65 3.64 -0.72 -10.55
C PRO A 65 2.59 0.28 -10.05
N TRP A 66 2.86 1.56 -10.22
CA TRP A 66 2.02 2.64 -9.68
C TRP A 66 0.56 2.55 -10.11
N ARG A 67 0.31 2.19 -11.36
CA ARG A 67 -1.05 2.05 -11.87
C ARG A 67 -1.80 0.92 -11.17
N ASN A 68 -1.09 -0.18 -10.96
CA ASN A 68 -1.67 -1.34 -10.27
C ASN A 68 -2.01 -0.99 -8.82
N ILE A 69 -1.11 -0.27 -8.15
CA ILE A 69 -1.33 0.17 -6.76
C ILE A 69 -2.50 1.14 -6.70
N ALA A 70 -2.60 2.06 -7.64
CA ALA A 70 -3.72 3.00 -7.70
C ALA A 70 -5.06 2.26 -7.79
N SER A 71 -5.09 1.10 -8.44
CA SER A 71 -6.31 0.31 -8.59
C SER A 71 -6.82 -0.28 -7.27
N PHE A 72 -5.98 -0.37 -6.23
CA PHE A 72 -6.41 -0.88 -4.93
C PHE A 72 -7.52 -0.02 -4.31
N ARG A 73 -7.57 1.24 -4.66
CA ARG A 73 -8.64 2.13 -4.22
C ARG A 73 -10.01 1.61 -4.62
N ASN A 74 -10.09 0.92 -5.77
CA ASN A 74 -11.35 0.45 -6.33
C ASN A 74 -11.78 -0.93 -5.83
N ILE A 75 -10.94 -1.62 -5.09
CA ILE A 75 -11.26 -2.97 -4.61
C ILE A 75 -12.54 -2.97 -3.77
N LEU A 76 -12.64 -2.03 -2.82
CA LEU A 76 -13.82 -1.93 -1.96
C LEU A 76 -15.06 -1.46 -2.73
N VAL A 77 -14.87 -0.57 -3.71
CA VAL A 77 -15.97 0.02 -4.45
C VAL A 77 -16.62 -0.98 -5.39
N HIS A 78 -15.79 -1.76 -6.09
CA HIS A 78 -16.28 -2.63 -7.17
C HIS A 78 -16.52 -4.07 -6.73
N ASN A 79 -15.97 -4.48 -5.60
CA ASN A 79 -16.08 -5.86 -5.13
C ASN A 79 -16.73 -5.96 -3.75
N TYR A 80 -17.63 -5.03 -3.46
CA TYR A 80 -18.25 -4.89 -2.14
C TYR A 80 -18.87 -6.19 -1.61
N LEU A 81 -19.55 -6.95 -2.47
CA LEU A 81 -20.21 -8.19 -2.08
C LEU A 81 -19.43 -9.46 -2.43
N GLY A 82 -18.30 -9.31 -3.11
CA GLY A 82 -17.56 -10.48 -3.58
C GLY A 82 -16.06 -10.27 -3.54
N ILE A 83 -15.55 -9.74 -2.42
CA ILE A 83 -14.10 -9.50 -2.28
C ILE A 83 -13.36 -10.84 -2.32
N ASP A 84 -12.40 -10.94 -3.24
CA ASP A 84 -11.54 -12.12 -3.35
C ASP A 84 -10.39 -11.98 -2.34
N LEU A 85 -10.54 -12.63 -1.20
CA LEU A 85 -9.55 -12.58 -0.13
C LEU A 85 -8.20 -13.15 -0.54
N ASP A 86 -8.20 -14.14 -1.43
CA ASP A 86 -6.95 -14.72 -1.92
C ASP A 86 -6.19 -13.72 -2.77
N ARG A 87 -6.89 -12.92 -3.56
CA ARG A 87 -6.28 -11.83 -4.33
C ARG A 87 -5.68 -10.79 -3.39
N ILE A 88 -6.42 -10.41 -2.34
CA ILE A 88 -5.93 -9.45 -1.35
C ILE A 88 -4.67 -9.99 -0.67
N TRP A 89 -4.69 -11.27 -0.30
CA TRP A 89 -3.53 -11.89 0.31
C TRP A 89 -2.30 -11.84 -0.60
N ARG A 90 -2.48 -12.13 -1.89
CA ARG A 90 -1.39 -12.06 -2.86
C ARG A 90 -0.83 -10.64 -2.97
N ILE A 91 -1.70 -9.62 -2.97
CA ILE A 91 -1.27 -8.23 -2.99
C ILE A 91 -0.40 -7.93 -1.76
N VAL A 92 -0.83 -8.38 -0.59
CA VAL A 92 -0.08 -8.17 0.65
C VAL A 92 1.27 -8.87 0.63
N GLN A 93 1.33 -10.07 0.05
CA GLN A 93 2.57 -10.84 0.03
C GLN A 93 3.54 -10.39 -1.06
N ASP A 94 3.03 -9.94 -2.20
CA ASP A 94 3.86 -9.65 -3.37
C ASP A 94 4.06 -8.15 -3.61
N ASP A 95 2.97 -7.38 -3.64
CA ASP A 95 3.04 -5.96 -4.02
C ASP A 95 3.45 -5.05 -2.88
N VAL A 96 2.94 -5.30 -1.68
CA VAL A 96 3.20 -4.44 -0.52
C VAL A 96 4.68 -4.41 -0.14
N PRO A 97 5.41 -5.56 -0.08
CA PRO A 97 6.84 -5.50 0.24
C PRO A 97 7.66 -4.72 -0.79
N GLN A 98 7.33 -4.85 -2.08
CA GLN A 98 8.02 -4.10 -3.12
C GLN A 98 7.79 -2.60 -2.96
N LEU A 99 6.55 -2.21 -2.68
CA LEU A 99 6.21 -0.82 -2.45
C LEU A 99 6.96 -0.29 -1.22
N LYS A 100 7.00 -1.06 -0.14
CA LYS A 100 7.70 -0.67 1.09
C LYS A 100 9.17 -0.34 0.80
N THR A 101 9.84 -1.21 0.05
CA THR A 101 11.24 -1.02 -0.31
C THR A 101 11.42 0.28 -1.10
N ALA A 102 10.55 0.51 -2.09
CA ALA A 102 10.63 1.72 -2.92
C ALA A 102 10.37 2.99 -2.10
N ILE A 103 9.37 2.96 -1.21
CA ILE A 103 9.03 4.14 -0.40
C ILE A 103 10.18 4.48 0.55
N ASN A 104 10.81 3.48 1.16
CA ASN A 104 11.97 3.72 2.02
C ASN A 104 13.13 4.32 1.23
N ALA A 105 13.37 3.84 0.01
CA ALA A 105 14.41 4.40 -0.86
C ALA A 105 14.11 5.86 -1.22
N MET A 106 12.86 6.17 -1.53
CA MET A 106 12.44 7.54 -1.87
C MET A 106 12.65 8.49 -0.70
N LEU A 107 12.29 8.07 0.52
CA LEU A 107 12.48 8.90 1.71
C LEU A 107 13.96 9.13 1.98
N LYS A 108 14.78 8.12 1.78
CA LYS A 108 16.23 8.24 1.94
C LYS A 108 16.81 9.22 0.93
N GLU A 109 16.38 9.15 -0.33
CA GLU A 109 16.81 10.06 -1.37
C GLU A 109 16.48 11.51 -1.01
N MET A 110 15.27 11.75 -0.49
CA MET A 110 14.84 13.07 -0.07
C MET A 110 15.69 13.61 1.10
N ALA A 111 16.02 12.75 2.04
CA ALA A 111 16.87 13.13 3.18
C ALA A 111 18.30 13.48 2.72
N ASP A 112 18.82 12.71 1.76
CA ASP A 112 20.18 12.90 1.25
C ASP A 112 20.31 14.18 0.40
N ASP A 113 19.18 14.68 -0.14
CA ASP A 113 19.15 15.90 -0.96
C ASP A 113 19.17 17.18 -0.14
N HIS A 114 19.21 17.06 1.18
CA HIS A 114 19.35 18.23 2.09
C HIS A 114 20.80 18.31 2.61
#